data_9962431d6dc9faa8d3a7c6e6a2384e38
#
_entry.id   9962431d6dc9faa8d3a7c6e6a2384e38
#
_cell.length_a   1.000
_cell.length_b   1.000
_cell.length_c   1.000
_cell.angle_alpha   90.00
_cell.angle_beta   90.00
_cell.angle_gamma   90.00
#
_symmetry.space_group_name_H-M   'P 1'
#
loop_
_entity.id
_entity.type
_entity.pdbx_description
1 polymer ?
#
loop_
_entity_poly.entity_id
_entity_poly.type
_entity_poly.pdbx_seq_one_letter_code
_entity_poly.pdbx_strand_id
1 'polypeptide(L)'
;MIINHDIRAIRTSYEPAQAGKPLQEYVFKTVDPTIKKGDFVVVPTDTRWGFTVNHVEAVDVDVDFDSDVQLRWIINKVDVDGHNKTTKEEGKWVSALQESEKRKRREELKKQLLETHGDEVQNLMITASKPVIHGVPIDHDAEKTVGI
;
A
#
# COMPACT_ATOMS: atom_id res chain seq x y z
N MET A 1 27.41 -10.61 21.92
CA MET A 1 26.72 -11.02 23.14
C MET A 1 25.45 -10.22 23.33
N ILE A 2 24.37 -10.89 23.63
CA ILE A 2 23.09 -10.23 23.85
C ILE A 2 23.01 -9.72 25.27
N ILE A 3 22.58 -8.47 25.41
CA ILE A 3 22.41 -7.88 26.72
C ILE A 3 20.95 -8.14 27.17
N ASN A 4 20.81 -8.76 28.31
CA ASN A 4 19.50 -9.27 28.77
C ASN A 4 18.42 -8.23 28.88
N HIS A 5 18.73 -6.98 29.16
CA HIS A 5 17.73 -5.94 29.29
C HIS A 5 17.10 -5.52 27.94
N ASP A 6 17.69 -5.93 26.83
CA ASP A 6 17.16 -5.66 25.50
C ASP A 6 16.18 -6.75 25.04
N ILE A 7 16.06 -7.82 25.80
CA ILE A 7 15.16 -8.91 25.45
C ILE A 7 13.74 -8.57 25.86
N ARG A 8 12.83 -8.70 24.89
CA ARG A 8 11.41 -8.47 25.09
C ARG A 8 10.67 -9.79 24.89
N ALA A 9 9.61 -9.99 25.67
CA ALA A 9 8.70 -11.11 25.45
C ALA A 9 7.42 -10.60 24.80
N ILE A 10 6.98 -11.27 23.78
CA ILE A 10 5.76 -10.95 23.06
C ILE A 10 4.81 -12.13 23.06
N ARG A 11 3.52 -11.84 23.10
CA ARG A 11 2.47 -12.86 23.04
C ARG A 11 1.85 -12.81 21.66
N THR A 12 1.80 -13.96 21.00
CA THR A 12 1.35 -14.07 19.61
C THR A 12 0.29 -15.14 19.44
N SER A 13 -0.46 -15.05 18.34
CA SER A 13 -1.44 -16.06 17.95
C SER A 13 -1.23 -16.50 16.52
N TYR A 14 -1.53 -17.75 16.23
CA TYR A 14 -1.45 -18.29 14.87
C TYR A 14 -2.68 -17.95 14.04
N GLU A 15 -3.81 -17.81 14.69
CA GLU A 15 -5.09 -17.60 14.04
C GLU A 15 -5.82 -16.40 14.64
N PRO A 16 -6.67 -15.72 13.85
CA PRO A 16 -7.49 -14.66 14.39
C PRO A 16 -8.47 -15.18 15.45
N ALA A 17 -8.86 -14.31 16.36
CA ALA A 17 -9.84 -14.63 17.37
C ALA A 17 -11.17 -15.04 16.71
N GLN A 18 -11.75 -16.13 17.21
CA GLN A 18 -13.02 -16.65 16.71
C GLN A 18 -14.05 -16.67 17.85
N ALA A 19 -15.29 -16.31 17.52
CA ALA A 19 -16.35 -16.33 18.48
C ALA A 19 -16.57 -17.76 19.02
N GLY A 20 -16.65 -17.90 20.35
CA GLY A 20 -16.88 -19.18 21.00
C GLY A 20 -15.65 -20.06 21.18
N LYS A 21 -14.49 -19.62 20.72
CA LYS A 21 -13.22 -20.32 20.92
C LYS A 21 -12.24 -19.45 21.69
N PRO A 22 -11.55 -20.01 22.71
CA PRO A 22 -10.46 -19.27 23.36
C PRO A 22 -9.31 -19.08 22.37
N LEU A 23 -8.73 -17.90 22.37
CA LEU A 23 -7.57 -17.60 21.55
C LEU A 23 -6.34 -18.34 22.11
N GLN A 24 -5.71 -19.13 21.27
CA GLN A 24 -4.47 -19.81 21.66
C GLN A 24 -3.30 -18.86 21.41
N GLU A 25 -2.60 -18.55 22.48
CA GLU A 25 -1.49 -17.61 22.43
C GLU A 25 -0.19 -18.31 22.83
N TYR A 26 0.89 -17.87 22.23
CA TYR A 26 2.23 -18.39 22.44
C TYR A 26 3.18 -17.23 22.70
N VAL A 27 4.13 -17.44 23.60
CA VAL A 27 5.09 -16.40 23.98
C VAL A 27 6.41 -16.68 23.30
N PHE A 28 6.96 -15.64 22.68
CA PHE A 28 8.27 -15.66 22.03
C PHE A 28 9.09 -14.48 22.54
N LYS A 29 10.40 -14.55 22.31
CA LYS A 29 11.28 -13.45 22.70
C LYS A 29 11.91 -12.80 21.47
N THR A 30 12.25 -11.54 21.62
CA THR A 30 12.85 -10.74 20.56
C THR A 30 13.71 -9.65 21.17
N VAL A 31 14.65 -9.15 20.37
CA VAL A 31 15.42 -7.93 20.72
C VAL A 31 14.99 -6.74 19.87
N ASP A 32 13.99 -6.90 19.01
CA ASP A 32 13.51 -5.84 18.13
C ASP A 32 12.61 -4.85 18.90
N PRO A 33 13.06 -3.61 19.09
CA PRO A 33 12.27 -2.63 19.83
C PRO A 33 11.09 -2.07 19.04
N THR A 34 11.01 -2.34 17.75
CA THR A 34 9.97 -1.78 16.86
C THR A 34 8.70 -2.60 16.84
N ILE A 35 8.72 -3.81 17.38
CA ILE A 35 7.56 -4.68 17.39
C ILE A 35 6.51 -4.13 18.37
N LYS A 36 5.28 -4.04 17.89
CA LYS A 36 4.13 -3.54 18.66
C LYS A 36 2.93 -4.44 18.44
N LYS A 37 1.92 -4.29 19.28
CA LYS A 37 0.65 -4.99 19.14
C LYS A 37 0.06 -4.72 17.75
N GLY A 38 -0.42 -5.77 17.11
CA GLY A 38 -0.97 -5.69 15.76
C GLY A 38 0.02 -6.01 14.66
N ASP A 39 1.31 -6.10 14.97
CA ASP A 39 2.32 -6.48 13.99
C ASP A 39 2.26 -7.99 13.71
N PHE A 40 2.93 -8.39 12.64
CA PHE A 40 3.10 -9.80 12.30
C PHE A 40 4.58 -10.17 12.40
N VAL A 41 4.84 -11.35 12.92
CA VAL A 41 6.21 -11.87 13.11
C VAL A 41 6.30 -13.27 12.55
N VAL A 42 7.49 -13.63 12.07
CA VAL A 42 7.79 -14.99 11.63
C VAL A 42 8.37 -15.73 12.83
N VAL A 43 7.76 -16.84 13.18
CA VAL A 43 8.17 -17.64 14.34
C VAL A 43 8.56 -19.04 13.91
N PRO A 44 9.52 -19.69 14.62
CA PRO A 44 9.90 -21.06 14.32
C PRO A 44 8.78 -22.03 14.75
N THR A 45 8.53 -23.02 13.92
CA THR A 45 7.55 -24.09 14.20
C THR A 45 8.12 -25.42 13.74
N ASP A 46 7.42 -26.50 14.12
CA ASP A 46 7.77 -27.85 13.69
C ASP A 46 7.02 -28.24 12.41
N THR A 47 6.56 -27.26 11.66
CA THR A 47 5.87 -27.48 10.39
C THR A 47 6.87 -27.75 9.26
N ARG A 48 6.33 -28.07 8.08
CA ARG A 48 7.12 -28.46 6.91
C ARG A 48 8.28 -27.53 6.58
N TRP A 49 8.05 -26.21 6.66
CA TRP A 49 9.07 -25.21 6.33
C TRP A 49 9.85 -24.72 7.55
N GLY A 50 9.45 -25.14 8.76
CA GLY A 50 10.12 -24.78 10.00
C GLY A 50 9.74 -23.41 10.57
N PHE A 51 8.85 -22.70 9.95
CA PHE A 51 8.38 -21.39 10.45
C PHE A 51 6.98 -21.05 9.92
N THR A 52 6.34 -20.11 10.60
CA THR A 52 5.04 -19.57 10.17
C THR A 52 4.92 -18.12 10.62
N VAL A 53 3.85 -17.44 10.18
CA VAL A 53 3.59 -16.05 10.55
C VAL A 53 2.54 -16.02 11.65
N ASN A 54 2.85 -15.29 12.73
CA ASN A 54 1.94 -15.08 13.85
C ASN A 54 1.59 -13.61 13.99
N HIS A 55 0.43 -13.35 14.54
CA HIS A 55 -0.04 -12.00 14.88
C HIS A 55 0.38 -11.66 16.32
N VAL A 56 0.90 -10.46 16.54
CA VAL A 56 1.31 -10.00 17.87
C VAL A 56 0.09 -9.49 18.63
N GLU A 57 -0.27 -10.18 19.71
CA GLU A 57 -1.42 -9.85 20.53
C GLU A 57 -1.06 -8.91 21.69
N ALA A 58 0.15 -9.02 22.21
CA ALA A 58 0.66 -8.17 23.26
C ALA A 58 2.18 -8.12 23.24
N VAL A 59 2.74 -7.02 23.73
CA VAL A 59 4.19 -6.84 23.81
C VAL A 59 4.59 -6.61 25.26
N ASP A 60 5.88 -6.86 25.52
CA ASP A 60 6.49 -6.65 26.86
C ASP A 60 5.69 -7.36 27.96
N VAL A 61 5.30 -8.61 27.67
CA VAL A 61 4.60 -9.43 28.66
C VAL A 61 5.55 -9.91 29.73
N ASP A 62 5.00 -10.09 30.92
CA ASP A 62 5.75 -10.52 32.09
C ASP A 62 6.07 -12.01 31.98
N VAL A 63 7.36 -12.34 31.92
CA VAL A 63 7.82 -13.73 31.89
C VAL A 63 9.06 -13.88 32.75
N ASP A 64 9.23 -15.09 33.27
CA ASP A 64 10.41 -15.44 34.01
C ASP A 64 11.44 -16.08 33.06
N PHE A 65 12.43 -15.29 32.64
CA PHE A 65 13.47 -15.76 31.74
C PHE A 65 14.42 -16.78 32.40
N ASP A 66 14.37 -16.87 33.71
CA ASP A 66 15.20 -17.83 34.47
C ASP A 66 14.48 -19.15 34.72
N SER A 67 13.23 -19.28 34.26
CA SER A 67 12.48 -20.54 34.41
C SER A 67 13.04 -21.63 33.50
N ASP A 68 12.69 -22.88 33.83
CA ASP A 68 13.13 -24.05 33.05
C ASP A 68 12.51 -24.06 31.65
N VAL A 69 11.45 -23.30 31.42
CA VAL A 69 10.81 -23.20 30.13
C VAL A 69 11.57 -22.20 29.27
N GLN A 70 12.21 -22.69 28.23
CA GLN A 70 12.93 -21.85 27.30
C GLN A 70 11.97 -21.29 26.24
N LEU A 71 11.92 -19.96 26.18
CA LEU A 71 11.18 -19.29 25.12
C LEU A 71 12.02 -19.30 23.84
N ARG A 72 11.35 -19.50 22.73
CA ARG A 72 12.00 -19.46 21.41
C ARG A 72 12.08 -18.00 20.93
N TRP A 73 13.07 -17.73 20.11
CA TRP A 73 13.22 -16.44 19.46
C TRP A 73 12.30 -16.36 18.24
N ILE A 74 11.78 -15.18 17.97
CA ILE A 74 11.17 -14.94 16.64
C ILE A 74 12.29 -14.92 15.60
N ILE A 75 11.93 -15.20 14.37
CA ILE A 75 12.87 -15.14 13.25
C ILE A 75 13.00 -13.70 12.78
N ASN A 76 11.88 -13.04 12.52
CA ASN A 76 11.88 -11.65 12.08
C ASN A 76 10.47 -11.05 12.16
N LYS A 77 10.41 -9.74 12.04
CA LYS A 77 9.16 -9.00 11.90
C LYS A 77 8.82 -8.88 10.41
N VAL A 78 7.52 -9.01 10.09
CA VAL A 78 7.04 -8.81 8.72
C VAL A 78 6.86 -7.32 8.47
N ASP A 79 7.50 -6.80 7.44
CA ASP A 79 7.43 -5.39 7.08
C ASP A 79 6.22 -5.12 6.18
N VAL A 80 5.04 -5.09 6.78
CA VAL A 80 3.78 -4.82 6.07
C VAL A 80 3.72 -3.36 5.62
N ASP A 81 4.22 -2.44 6.45
CA ASP A 81 4.21 -1.02 6.13
C ASP A 81 5.07 -0.71 4.90
N GLY A 82 6.26 -1.31 4.83
CA GLY A 82 7.14 -1.17 3.67
C GLY A 82 6.50 -1.72 2.40
N HIS A 83 5.85 -2.86 2.50
CA HIS A 83 5.12 -3.46 1.39
C HIS A 83 3.99 -2.53 0.91
N ASN A 84 3.19 -2.01 1.83
CA ASN A 84 2.08 -1.11 1.49
C ASN A 84 2.58 0.18 0.86
N LYS A 85 3.68 0.72 1.37
CA LYS A 85 4.31 1.91 0.80
C LYS A 85 4.76 1.68 -0.63
N THR A 86 5.42 0.56 -0.89
CA THR A 86 5.89 0.20 -2.22
C THR A 86 4.73 0.04 -3.20
N THR A 87 3.68 -0.64 -2.77
CA THR A 87 2.48 -0.83 -3.60
C THR A 87 1.82 0.51 -3.94
N LYS A 88 1.75 1.40 -2.98
CA LYS A 88 1.17 2.73 -3.18
C LYS A 88 2.01 3.57 -4.15
N GLU A 89 3.32 3.53 -4.02
CA GLU A 89 4.24 4.22 -4.92
C GLU A 89 4.14 3.69 -6.35
N GLU A 90 4.06 2.38 -6.50
CA GLU A 90 3.86 1.76 -7.80
C GLU A 90 2.55 2.24 -8.45
N GLY A 91 1.48 2.29 -7.67
CA GLY A 91 0.19 2.80 -8.15
C GLY A 91 0.28 4.23 -8.67
N LYS A 92 1.02 5.08 -7.98
CA LYS A 92 1.25 6.46 -8.42
C LYS A 92 2.02 6.53 -9.73
N TRP A 93 3.07 5.71 -9.86
CA TRP A 93 3.87 5.67 -11.09
C TRP A 93 3.07 5.17 -12.28
N VAL A 94 2.27 4.12 -12.07
CA VAL A 94 1.40 3.56 -13.11
C VAL A 94 0.39 4.60 -13.58
N SER A 95 -0.25 5.31 -12.64
CA SER A 95 -1.21 6.37 -12.96
C SER A 95 -0.57 7.51 -13.76
N ALA A 96 0.62 7.94 -13.33
CA ALA A 96 1.35 9.00 -14.03
C ALA A 96 1.74 8.58 -15.44
N LEU A 97 2.16 7.33 -15.61
CA LEU A 97 2.51 6.80 -16.93
C LEU A 97 1.29 6.73 -17.85
N GLN A 98 0.15 6.28 -17.33
CA GLN A 98 -1.09 6.21 -18.10
C GLN A 98 -1.55 7.59 -18.56
N GLU A 99 -1.46 8.59 -17.70
CA GLU A 99 -1.81 9.96 -18.06
C GLU A 99 -0.87 10.53 -19.13
N SER A 100 0.42 10.23 -19.01
CA SER A 100 1.42 10.64 -19.98
C SER A 100 1.13 10.02 -21.35
N GLU A 101 0.77 8.75 -21.39
CA GLU A 101 0.41 8.06 -22.63
C GLU A 101 -0.85 8.62 -23.25
N LYS A 102 -1.88 8.91 -22.46
CA LYS A 102 -3.11 9.53 -22.95
C LYS A 102 -2.84 10.89 -23.56
N ARG A 103 -1.96 11.67 -22.94
CA ARG A 103 -1.59 12.99 -23.44
C ARG A 103 -0.86 12.87 -24.77
N LYS A 104 0.08 11.95 -24.89
CA LYS A 104 0.80 11.68 -26.12
C LYS A 104 -0.12 11.26 -27.25
N ARG A 105 -1.09 10.38 -26.97
CA ARG A 105 -2.08 9.95 -27.96
C ARG A 105 -2.93 11.11 -28.46
N ARG A 106 -3.35 12.00 -27.56
CA ARG A 106 -4.14 13.16 -27.95
C ARG A 106 -3.36 14.13 -28.83
N GLU A 107 -2.09 14.35 -28.51
CA GLU A 107 -1.21 15.20 -29.30
C GLU A 107 -0.93 14.58 -30.66
N GLU A 108 -0.71 13.28 -30.71
CA GLU A 108 -0.50 12.53 -31.94
C GLU A 108 -1.74 12.61 -32.84
N LEU A 109 -2.92 12.38 -32.29
CA LEU A 109 -4.17 12.46 -33.03
C LEU A 109 -4.40 13.85 -33.58
N LYS A 110 -4.16 14.86 -32.77
CA LYS A 110 -4.27 16.26 -33.17
C LYS A 110 -3.36 16.56 -34.36
N LYS A 111 -2.12 16.09 -34.30
CA LYS A 111 -1.15 16.26 -35.35
C LYS A 111 -1.60 15.57 -36.64
N GLN A 112 -2.09 14.34 -36.56
CA GLN A 112 -2.59 13.59 -37.70
C GLN A 112 -3.79 14.28 -38.35
N LEU A 113 -4.70 14.82 -37.57
CA LEU A 113 -5.87 15.54 -38.07
C LEU A 113 -5.46 16.82 -38.82
N LEU A 114 -4.49 17.54 -38.31
CA LEU A 114 -3.96 18.74 -38.95
C LEU A 114 -3.26 18.42 -40.28
N GLU A 115 -2.52 17.30 -40.32
CA GLU A 115 -1.85 16.85 -41.53
C GLU A 115 -2.85 16.38 -42.60
N THR A 116 -3.95 15.74 -42.19
CA THR A 116 -4.90 15.14 -43.09
C THR A 116 -5.91 16.16 -43.63
N HIS A 117 -6.41 17.05 -42.77
CA HIS A 117 -7.50 17.95 -43.08
C HIS A 117 -7.12 19.44 -43.09
N GLY A 118 -5.91 19.75 -42.70
CA GLY A 118 -5.36 21.10 -42.81
C GLY A 118 -6.21 22.20 -42.19
N ASP A 119 -6.60 23.16 -42.99
CA ASP A 119 -7.28 24.38 -42.55
C ASP A 119 -8.65 24.12 -41.93
N GLU A 120 -9.38 23.11 -42.38
CA GLU A 120 -10.71 22.77 -41.83
C GLU A 120 -10.62 22.40 -40.35
N VAL A 121 -9.69 21.52 -40.01
CA VAL A 121 -9.49 21.08 -38.62
C VAL A 121 -9.01 22.25 -37.77
N GLN A 122 -8.14 23.06 -38.30
CA GLN A 122 -7.60 24.20 -37.59
C GLN A 122 -8.71 25.21 -37.28
N ASN A 123 -9.61 25.48 -38.21
CA ASN A 123 -10.76 26.35 -38.00
C ASN A 123 -11.72 25.80 -36.94
N LEU A 124 -12.00 24.50 -36.97
CA LEU A 124 -12.81 23.84 -35.95
C LEU A 124 -12.22 23.97 -34.58
N MET A 125 -10.92 23.79 -34.45
CA MET A 125 -10.22 23.89 -33.17
C MET A 125 -10.27 25.31 -32.62
N ILE A 126 -10.09 26.30 -33.45
CA ILE A 126 -10.17 27.70 -33.05
C ILE A 126 -11.61 28.03 -32.58
N THR A 127 -12.60 27.55 -33.27
CA THR A 127 -14.00 27.74 -32.90
C THR A 127 -14.33 27.05 -31.57
N ALA A 128 -13.84 25.82 -31.38
CA ALA A 128 -14.08 25.06 -30.16
C ALA A 128 -13.37 25.64 -28.94
N SER A 129 -12.24 26.30 -29.15
CA SER A 129 -11.48 26.88 -28.04
C SER A 129 -11.91 28.29 -27.65
N LYS A 130 -12.75 28.94 -28.44
CA LYS A 130 -13.29 30.26 -28.09
C LYS A 130 -14.23 30.11 -26.89
N PRO A 131 -14.12 30.99 -25.91
CA PRO A 131 -15.05 30.95 -24.79
C PRO A 131 -16.44 31.32 -25.33
N VAL A 132 -17.27 30.57 -25.14
CA VAL A 132 -18.62 30.73 -25.57
C VAL A 132 -19.36 31.45 -24.50
N ILE A 133 -19.04 32.33 -24.85
CA ILE A 133 -19.09 32.55 -24.13
C ILE A 133 -19.57 32.23 -23.49
N HIS A 134 -19.21 31.78 -23.30
CA HIS A 134 -19.67 31.37 -22.95
C HIS A 134 -19.41 30.93 -22.45
N GLY A 135 -19.87 31.27 -22.31
CA GLY A 135 -20.13 31.13 -22.16
C GLY A 135 -19.77 30.46 -21.93
N VAL A 136 -20.27 30.64 -21.94
CA VAL A 136 -20.49 30.28 -22.13
C VAL A 136 -20.09 29.53 -21.91
N PRO A 137 -20.22 29.55 -21.56
CA PRO A 137 -20.27 29.08 -21.67
C PRO A 137 -19.96 28.33 -21.40
N ILE A 138 -20.50 28.56 -21.13
CA ILE A 138 -20.74 28.20 -21.31
C ILE A 138 -20.48 27.48 -20.94
N ASP A 139 -20.85 27.60 -20.53
CA ASP A 139 -21.12 27.26 -20.70
C ASP A 139 -20.79 26.45 -20.45
N HIS A 140 -20.83 26.42 -20.02
CA HIS A 140 -21.12 26.06 -20.25
C HIS A 140 -20.76 25.44 -20.22
N ASP A 141 -20.90 25.94 -19.77
CA ASP A 141 -21.27 25.77 -20.31
C ASP A 141 -20.81 25.35 -20.69
N ALA A 142 -20.29 25.50 -20.32
CA ALA A 142 -20.46 25.58 -20.95
C ALA A 142 -20.07 25.08 -21.08
N GLU A 143 -19.96 25.12 -20.66
CA GLU A 143 -20.19 24.98 -21.12
C GLU A 143 -19.98 24.35 -21.42
N LYS A 144 -19.95 24.69 -21.12
CA LYS A 144 -20.24 24.25 -21.65
C LYS A 144 -20.10 23.88 -22.39
N THR A 145 -20.37 24.05 -22.10
CA THR A 145 -20.44 23.67 -23.00
C THR A 145 -19.86 23.48 -23.79
N VAL A 146 -19.99 23.75 -23.80
CA VAL A 146 -19.34 23.29 -24.87
C VAL A 146 -18.13 22.53 -24.66
N GLY A 147 -18.31 21.72 -24.50
CA GLY A 147 -17.38 20.85 -24.15
C GLY A 147 -16.02 20.88 -24.68
N ILE A 148 -15.32 21.13 -24.49
CA ILE A 148 -14.19 20.83 -25.01
C ILE A 148 -13.15 20.17 -24.44
#